data_2fa143c747c1246eccf4bf0276c28e2f
#
_entry.id   2fa143c747c1246eccf4bf0276c28e2f
#
_cell.length_a   1.000
_cell.length_b   1.000
_cell.length_c   1.000
_cell.angle_alpha   90.00
_cell.angle_beta   90.00
_cell.angle_gamma   90.00
#
_symmetry.space_group_name_H-M   'P 1'
#
loop_
_entity.id
_entity.type
_entity.pdbx_description
1 polymer ?
#
loop_
_entity_poly.entity_id
_entity_poly.type
_entity_poly.pdbx_seq_one_letter_code
_entity_poly.pdbx_strand_id
1 'polypeptide(L)'
;SGNIMPRPSLRLVVFGGFSAGFMLFMGMSLQQAGLVYTTAGKAGFITSLYVVIVPILALFWKQSTNPGTWIGAILAAIGLYFLSVTEKFTVEFGDLLEFFCAFFWAGQVLIIGWLSPRIQSVKLAFTQFVVCAVLSLMVAMVFEDIAWNALVQATWPILYGGILSSGVAFTFQVMAQRNTHPAHASIIMSLEAVFAAIGGWLLLNEILSMRGLMGCGLMLGGMLLSQLWGIKSRTTASISD
;
A
#
# COMPACT_ATOMS: atom_id res chain seq x y z
N SER A 1 21.04 -10.01 23.87
CA SER A 1 21.33 -8.59 24.07
C SER A 1 20.28 -7.81 23.32
N GLY A 2 19.25 -7.32 24.03
CA GLY A 2 18.21 -6.49 23.43
C GLY A 2 18.80 -5.12 23.07
N ASN A 3 18.92 -4.83 21.79
CA ASN A 3 19.25 -3.50 21.31
C ASN A 3 18.13 -2.54 21.75
N ILE A 4 18.35 -1.83 22.84
CA ILE A 4 17.46 -0.77 23.30
C ILE A 4 17.59 0.36 22.28
N MET A 5 16.58 0.52 21.42
CA MET A 5 16.54 1.66 20.51
C MET A 5 16.69 2.97 21.31
N PRO A 6 17.55 3.89 20.87
CA PRO A 6 17.57 5.22 21.45
C PRO A 6 16.17 5.84 21.33
N ARG A 7 15.70 6.50 22.39
CA ARG A 7 14.38 7.13 22.40
C ARG A 7 14.32 8.14 21.25
N PRO A 8 13.40 7.99 20.29
CA PRO A 8 13.29 8.94 19.18
C PRO A 8 12.95 10.33 19.75
N SER A 9 13.46 11.38 19.14
CA SER A 9 13.08 12.74 19.51
C SER A 9 11.57 12.93 19.31
N LEU A 10 10.92 13.64 20.22
CA LEU A 10 9.47 13.94 20.10
C LEU A 10 9.15 14.58 18.74
N ARG A 11 10.02 15.46 18.25
CA ARG A 11 9.89 16.08 16.92
C ARG A 11 9.83 15.03 15.81
N LEU A 12 10.70 14.03 15.82
CA LEU A 12 10.69 12.97 14.80
C LEU A 12 9.39 12.15 14.82
N VAL A 13 8.86 11.86 16.01
CA VAL A 13 7.60 11.12 16.15
C VAL A 13 6.42 11.95 15.64
N VAL A 14 6.35 13.23 16.01
CA VAL A 14 5.24 14.10 15.62
C VAL A 14 5.28 14.42 14.12
N PHE A 15 6.41 14.91 13.61
CA PHE A 15 6.50 15.24 12.17
C PHE A 15 6.47 14.00 11.28
N GLY A 16 7.11 12.92 11.71
CA GLY A 16 7.08 11.66 10.97
C GLY A 16 5.68 11.04 10.95
N GLY A 17 5.01 10.99 12.11
CA GLY A 17 3.63 10.53 12.22
C GLY A 17 2.65 11.42 11.43
N PHE A 18 2.84 12.75 11.46
CA PHE A 18 2.05 13.68 10.66
C PHE A 18 2.24 13.43 9.16
N SER A 19 3.49 13.35 8.69
CA SER A 19 3.78 13.12 7.27
C SER A 19 3.20 11.79 6.78
N ALA A 20 3.39 10.70 7.55
CA ALA A 20 2.83 9.39 7.21
C ALA A 20 1.29 9.40 7.24
N GLY A 21 0.69 10.03 8.26
CA GLY A 21 -0.77 10.15 8.41
C GLY A 21 -1.40 11.03 7.34
N PHE A 22 -0.73 12.10 6.92
CA PHE A 22 -1.18 12.95 5.82
C PHE A 22 -1.17 12.20 4.48
N MET A 23 -0.09 11.45 4.19
CA MET A 23 -0.05 10.62 2.98
C MET A 23 -1.15 9.55 2.99
N LEU A 24 -1.35 8.91 4.14
CA LEU A 24 -2.42 7.93 4.33
C LEU A 24 -3.80 8.56 4.10
N PHE A 25 -4.06 9.72 4.70
CA PHE A 25 -5.31 10.46 4.52
C PHE A 25 -5.56 10.83 3.05
N MET A 26 -4.58 11.40 2.38
CA MET A 26 -4.70 11.78 0.96
C MET A 26 -4.91 10.56 0.07
N GLY A 27 -4.16 9.49 0.30
CA GLY A 27 -4.33 8.22 -0.42
C GLY A 27 -5.76 7.69 -0.27
N MET A 28 -6.24 7.51 0.95
CA MET A 28 -7.59 6.98 1.23
C MET A 28 -8.69 7.90 0.69
N SER A 29 -8.55 9.22 0.84
CA SER A 29 -9.56 10.17 0.38
C SER A 29 -9.66 10.21 -1.14
N LEU A 30 -8.54 10.23 -1.85
CA LEU A 30 -8.52 10.18 -3.32
C LEU A 30 -9.06 8.86 -3.85
N GLN A 31 -8.71 7.75 -3.22
CA GLN A 31 -9.22 6.43 -3.57
C GLN A 31 -10.74 6.35 -3.40
N GLN A 32 -11.25 6.81 -2.27
CA GLN A 32 -12.68 6.82 -2.02
C GLN A 32 -13.44 7.74 -2.99
N ALA A 33 -12.88 8.91 -3.30
CA ALA A 33 -13.47 9.82 -4.28
C ALA A 33 -13.37 9.25 -5.71
N GLY A 34 -12.26 8.58 -6.06
CA GLY A 34 -12.07 7.94 -7.35
C GLY A 34 -13.06 6.82 -7.62
N LEU A 35 -13.31 5.98 -6.62
CA LEU A 35 -14.27 4.88 -6.70
C LEU A 35 -15.71 5.29 -7.03
N VAL A 36 -16.08 6.55 -6.82
CA VAL A 36 -17.40 7.08 -7.22
C VAL A 36 -17.52 7.18 -8.75
N TYR A 37 -16.40 7.37 -9.46
CA TYR A 37 -16.36 7.69 -10.89
C TYR A 37 -15.67 6.62 -11.73
N THR A 38 -15.16 5.54 -11.14
CA THR A 38 -14.52 4.44 -11.86
C THR A 38 -14.91 3.08 -11.27
N THR A 39 -14.57 1.99 -11.96
CA THR A 39 -14.84 0.64 -11.45
C THR A 39 -13.81 0.21 -10.41
N ALA A 40 -14.20 -0.64 -9.46
CA ALA A 40 -13.31 -1.14 -8.43
C ALA A 40 -12.07 -1.87 -9.01
N GLY A 41 -12.24 -2.58 -10.14
CA GLY A 41 -11.13 -3.23 -10.83
C GLY A 41 -10.12 -2.26 -11.41
N LYS A 42 -10.60 -1.17 -12.08
CA LYS A 42 -9.72 -0.11 -12.60
C LYS A 42 -9.04 0.65 -11.46
N ALA A 43 -9.81 1.05 -10.44
CA ALA A 43 -9.29 1.72 -9.26
C ALA A 43 -8.15 0.89 -8.62
N GLY A 44 -8.39 -0.38 -8.34
CA GLY A 44 -7.40 -1.28 -7.76
C GLY A 44 -6.15 -1.43 -8.62
N PHE A 45 -6.29 -1.52 -9.95
CA PHE A 45 -5.15 -1.57 -10.86
C PHE A 45 -4.34 -0.27 -10.82
N ILE A 46 -5.00 0.90 -11.00
CA ILE A 46 -4.33 2.20 -11.09
C ILE A 46 -3.64 2.53 -9.76
N THR A 47 -4.33 2.34 -8.63
CA THR A 47 -3.75 2.56 -7.30
C THR A 47 -2.53 1.68 -7.08
N SER A 48 -2.62 0.39 -7.43
CA SER A 48 -1.52 -0.56 -7.25
C SER A 48 -0.31 -0.30 -8.14
N LEU A 49 -0.37 0.65 -9.09
CA LEU A 49 0.80 1.14 -9.81
C LEU A 49 1.86 1.76 -8.88
N TYR A 50 1.51 2.00 -7.60
CA TYR A 50 2.51 2.37 -6.60
C TYR A 50 3.68 1.36 -6.55
N VAL A 51 3.47 0.10 -6.95
CA VAL A 51 4.52 -0.92 -7.05
C VAL A 51 5.66 -0.52 -7.99
N VAL A 52 5.38 0.25 -9.03
CA VAL A 52 6.36 0.81 -9.98
C VAL A 52 6.81 2.20 -9.53
N ILE A 53 5.89 3.00 -8.98
CA ILE A 53 6.18 4.37 -8.53
C ILE A 53 7.17 4.37 -7.35
N VAL A 54 7.03 3.44 -6.39
CA VAL A 54 7.93 3.35 -5.22
C VAL A 54 9.40 3.20 -5.61
N PRO A 55 9.83 2.23 -6.44
CA PRO A 55 11.23 2.15 -6.86
C PRO A 55 11.70 3.37 -7.66
N ILE A 56 10.83 4.00 -8.47
CA ILE A 56 11.17 5.25 -9.17
C ILE A 56 11.44 6.37 -8.18
N LEU A 57 10.53 6.60 -7.23
CA LEU A 57 10.70 7.62 -6.21
C LEU A 57 11.89 7.32 -5.29
N ALA A 58 12.17 6.06 -4.97
CA ALA A 58 13.32 5.65 -4.16
C ALA A 58 14.66 6.07 -4.76
N LEU A 59 14.77 6.18 -6.09
CA LEU A 59 15.97 6.69 -6.76
C LEU A 59 16.25 8.14 -6.38
N PHE A 60 15.22 8.99 -6.26
CA PHE A 60 15.37 10.39 -5.81
C PHE A 60 15.90 10.48 -4.37
N TRP A 61 15.62 9.48 -3.52
CA TRP A 61 16.19 9.35 -2.18
C TRP A 61 17.56 8.62 -2.15
N LYS A 62 18.21 8.48 -3.32
CA LYS A 62 19.50 7.78 -3.47
C LYS A 62 19.48 6.35 -2.92
N GLN A 63 18.32 5.72 -2.88
CA GLN A 63 18.19 4.31 -2.54
C GLN A 63 18.41 3.49 -3.81
N SER A 64 19.47 2.68 -3.84
CA SER A 64 19.72 1.78 -4.97
C SER A 64 18.75 0.61 -4.95
N THR A 65 18.08 0.41 -6.07
CA THR A 65 17.24 -0.78 -6.31
C THR A 65 17.99 -1.73 -7.27
N ASN A 66 17.95 -3.03 -6.97
CA ASN A 66 18.59 -4.01 -7.84
C ASN A 66 17.71 -4.32 -9.08
N PRO A 67 18.31 -4.89 -10.16
CA PRO A 67 17.57 -5.23 -11.37
C PRO A 67 16.39 -6.18 -11.13
N GLY A 68 16.52 -7.11 -10.19
CA GLY A 68 15.45 -8.04 -9.83
C GLY A 68 14.21 -7.33 -9.27
N THR A 69 14.39 -6.22 -8.55
CA THR A 69 13.27 -5.38 -8.07
C THR A 69 12.53 -4.73 -9.24
N TRP A 70 13.25 -4.21 -10.25
CA TRP A 70 12.64 -3.62 -11.43
C TRP A 70 11.85 -4.65 -12.25
N ILE A 71 12.45 -5.80 -12.52
CA ILE A 71 11.77 -6.89 -13.24
C ILE A 71 10.55 -7.35 -12.44
N GLY A 72 10.69 -7.51 -11.13
CA GLY A 72 9.59 -7.87 -10.23
C GLY A 72 8.44 -6.85 -10.25
N ALA A 73 8.75 -5.55 -10.22
CA ALA A 73 7.75 -4.49 -10.29
C ALA A 73 7.01 -4.47 -11.64
N ILE A 74 7.72 -4.67 -12.74
CA ILE A 74 7.13 -4.73 -14.09
C ILE A 74 6.21 -5.96 -14.20
N LEU A 75 6.66 -7.13 -13.75
CA LEU A 75 5.85 -8.35 -13.74
C LEU A 75 4.60 -8.19 -12.86
N ALA A 76 4.74 -7.56 -11.70
CA ALA A 76 3.61 -7.26 -10.82
C ALA A 76 2.60 -6.32 -11.50
N ALA A 77 3.06 -5.25 -12.16
CA ALA A 77 2.19 -4.32 -12.89
C ALA A 77 1.46 -4.99 -14.07
N ILE A 78 2.15 -5.84 -14.83
CA ILE A 78 1.54 -6.62 -15.91
C ILE A 78 0.51 -7.60 -15.33
N GLY A 79 0.84 -8.28 -14.23
CA GLY A 79 -0.07 -9.20 -13.55
C GLY A 79 -1.33 -8.49 -13.02
N LEU A 80 -1.18 -7.33 -12.43
CA LEU A 80 -2.29 -6.46 -12.00
C LEU A 80 -3.20 -6.07 -13.18
N TYR A 81 -2.60 -5.72 -14.32
CA TYR A 81 -3.37 -5.41 -15.53
C TYR A 81 -4.22 -6.60 -15.97
N PHE A 82 -3.64 -7.80 -16.01
CA PHE A 82 -4.38 -9.01 -16.38
C PHE A 82 -5.48 -9.36 -15.39
N LEU A 83 -5.25 -9.11 -14.10
CA LEU A 83 -6.20 -9.42 -13.03
C LEU A 83 -7.37 -8.42 -13.00
N SER A 84 -7.09 -7.13 -13.12
CA SER A 84 -8.03 -6.06 -12.78
C SER A 84 -8.74 -5.45 -13.98
N VAL A 85 -8.09 -5.38 -15.17
CA VAL A 85 -8.65 -4.69 -16.33
C VAL A 85 -9.37 -5.69 -17.23
N THR A 86 -10.69 -5.77 -17.14
CA THR A 86 -11.54 -6.69 -17.92
C THR A 86 -12.26 -6.02 -19.08
N GLU A 87 -12.41 -4.69 -19.03
CA GLU A 87 -13.17 -3.90 -20.00
C GLU A 87 -12.28 -3.04 -20.91
N LYS A 88 -12.89 -2.35 -21.88
CA LYS A 88 -12.17 -1.37 -22.70
C LYS A 88 -11.63 -0.26 -21.83
N PHE A 89 -10.34 0.02 -21.95
CA PHE A 89 -9.67 1.07 -21.18
C PHE A 89 -10.11 2.44 -21.68
N THR A 90 -11.07 3.03 -21.00
CA THR A 90 -11.46 4.45 -21.17
C THR A 90 -10.94 5.21 -19.96
N VAL A 91 -10.33 6.37 -20.17
CA VAL A 91 -9.83 7.21 -19.06
C VAL A 91 -10.98 8.09 -18.57
N GLU A 92 -11.34 7.92 -17.31
CA GLU A 92 -12.39 8.66 -16.63
C GLU A 92 -11.80 9.56 -15.55
N PHE A 93 -12.59 10.51 -15.02
CA PHE A 93 -12.11 11.41 -13.96
C PHE A 93 -11.67 10.63 -12.70
N GLY A 94 -12.37 9.54 -12.35
CA GLY A 94 -11.99 8.65 -11.26
C GLY A 94 -10.61 8.03 -11.45
N ASP A 95 -10.25 7.63 -12.67
CA ASP A 95 -8.94 7.05 -12.98
C ASP A 95 -7.80 8.04 -12.71
N LEU A 96 -8.04 9.34 -12.94
CA LEU A 96 -7.07 10.40 -12.62
C LEU A 96 -6.89 10.55 -11.11
N LEU A 97 -7.98 10.49 -10.34
CA LEU A 97 -7.91 10.53 -8.87
C LEU A 97 -7.15 9.33 -8.32
N GLU A 98 -7.39 8.13 -8.85
CA GLU A 98 -6.67 6.91 -8.48
C GLU A 98 -5.18 6.96 -8.86
N PHE A 99 -4.84 7.60 -9.99
CA PHE A 99 -3.46 7.80 -10.36
C PHE A 99 -2.73 8.71 -9.35
N PHE A 100 -3.31 9.82 -8.93
CA PHE A 100 -2.74 10.64 -7.87
C PHE A 100 -2.70 9.91 -6.53
N CYS A 101 -3.73 9.13 -6.22
CA CYS A 101 -3.77 8.24 -5.06
C CYS A 101 -2.54 7.32 -5.01
N ALA A 102 -2.14 6.72 -6.13
CA ALA A 102 -0.97 5.85 -6.21
C ALA A 102 0.33 6.55 -5.79
N PHE A 103 0.50 7.86 -6.06
CA PHE A 103 1.65 8.64 -5.58
C PHE A 103 1.64 8.85 -4.07
N PHE A 104 0.46 9.09 -3.48
CA PHE A 104 0.34 9.21 -2.02
C PHE A 104 0.61 7.89 -1.31
N TRP A 105 0.13 6.76 -1.86
CA TRP A 105 0.47 5.44 -1.35
C TRP A 105 1.97 5.14 -1.48
N ALA A 106 2.57 5.46 -2.62
CA ALA A 106 4.02 5.33 -2.80
C ALA A 106 4.80 6.18 -1.79
N GLY A 107 4.37 7.42 -1.58
CA GLY A 107 4.95 8.32 -0.57
C GLY A 107 4.81 7.76 0.85
N GLN A 108 3.64 7.21 1.21
CA GLN A 108 3.41 6.58 2.50
C GLN A 108 4.36 5.39 2.72
N VAL A 109 4.50 4.50 1.74
CA VAL A 109 5.42 3.36 1.80
C VAL A 109 6.86 3.81 2.02
N LEU A 110 7.32 4.85 1.31
CA LEU A 110 8.68 5.39 1.44
C LEU A 110 8.91 6.05 2.80
N ILE A 111 7.96 6.86 3.27
CA ILE A 111 8.04 7.53 4.58
C ILE A 111 8.05 6.49 5.70
N ILE A 112 7.16 5.50 5.67
CA ILE A 112 7.14 4.41 6.65
C ILE A 112 8.45 3.62 6.60
N GLY A 113 8.96 3.27 5.42
CA GLY A 113 10.24 2.58 5.27
C GLY A 113 11.41 3.37 5.87
N TRP A 114 11.39 4.70 5.79
CA TRP A 114 12.40 5.56 6.40
C TRP A 114 12.23 5.72 7.92
N LEU A 115 10.99 5.80 8.41
CA LEU A 115 10.69 6.05 9.83
C LEU A 115 10.69 4.78 10.69
N SER A 116 10.24 3.64 10.16
CA SER A 116 10.04 2.41 10.94
C SER A 116 11.30 1.85 11.61
N PRO A 117 12.53 2.02 11.07
CA PRO A 117 13.74 1.67 11.81
C PRO A 117 14.10 2.65 12.94
N ARG A 118 13.52 3.86 12.93
CA ARG A 118 13.87 4.98 13.82
C ARG A 118 12.85 5.21 14.93
N ILE A 119 11.61 4.78 14.70
CA ILE A 119 10.49 4.94 15.63
C ILE A 119 9.91 3.56 15.92
N GLN A 120 9.47 3.34 17.15
CA GLN A 120 8.78 2.10 17.51
C GLN A 120 7.52 1.94 16.62
N SER A 121 7.40 0.80 15.94
CA SER A 121 6.39 0.57 14.89
C SER A 121 4.95 0.86 15.36
N VAL A 122 4.60 0.44 16.58
CA VAL A 122 3.27 0.70 17.15
C VAL A 122 3.02 2.20 17.38
N LYS A 123 4.03 2.95 17.83
CA LYS A 123 3.91 4.41 18.01
C LYS A 123 3.74 5.12 16.67
N LEU A 124 4.50 4.68 15.66
CA LEU A 124 4.39 5.23 14.32
C LEU A 124 3.02 4.93 13.70
N ALA A 125 2.54 3.69 13.81
CA ALA A 125 1.21 3.30 13.36
C ALA A 125 0.12 4.11 14.08
N PHE A 126 0.19 4.24 15.40
CA PHE A 126 -0.78 5.02 16.18
C PHE A 126 -0.79 6.50 15.76
N THR A 127 0.38 7.14 15.65
CA THR A 127 0.44 8.56 15.29
C THR A 127 -0.08 8.83 13.88
N GLN A 128 0.22 7.97 12.89
CA GLN A 128 -0.33 8.13 11.55
C GLN A 128 -1.85 7.95 11.52
N PHE A 129 -2.41 7.01 12.31
CA PHE A 129 -3.86 6.81 12.36
C PHE A 129 -4.58 7.98 13.04
N VAL A 130 -4.02 8.52 14.12
CA VAL A 130 -4.59 9.72 14.76
C VAL A 130 -4.63 10.89 13.79
N VAL A 131 -3.56 11.14 13.05
CA VAL A 131 -3.53 12.23 12.06
C VAL A 131 -4.53 11.97 10.93
N CYS A 132 -4.56 10.76 10.38
CA CYS A 132 -5.52 10.38 9.34
C CYS A 132 -6.97 10.56 9.83
N ALA A 133 -7.30 10.06 11.02
CA ALA A 133 -8.64 10.16 11.60
C ALA A 133 -9.06 11.62 11.85
N VAL A 134 -8.16 12.45 12.37
CA VAL A 134 -8.46 13.89 12.61
C VAL A 134 -8.72 14.62 11.29
N LEU A 135 -7.86 14.40 10.27
CA LEU A 135 -8.05 15.02 8.95
C LEU A 135 -9.32 14.53 8.28
N SER A 136 -9.61 13.22 8.32
CA SER A 136 -10.85 12.66 7.78
C SER A 136 -12.10 13.23 8.48
N LEU A 137 -12.06 13.34 9.81
CA LEU A 137 -13.16 13.91 10.57
C LEU A 137 -13.39 15.39 10.23
N MET A 138 -12.32 16.19 10.08
CA MET A 138 -12.43 17.58 9.68
C MET A 138 -13.08 17.74 8.30
N VAL A 139 -12.69 16.89 7.34
CA VAL A 139 -13.30 16.91 6.00
C VAL A 139 -14.74 16.45 6.05
N ALA A 140 -15.06 15.37 6.77
CA ALA A 140 -16.43 14.88 6.91
C ALA A 140 -17.36 15.94 7.54
N MET A 141 -16.91 16.65 8.58
CA MET A 141 -17.71 17.73 9.22
C MET A 141 -18.03 18.89 8.27
N VAL A 142 -17.21 19.11 7.24
CA VAL A 142 -17.39 20.25 6.30
C VAL A 142 -18.20 19.83 5.07
N PHE A 143 -18.02 18.59 4.59
CA PHE A 143 -18.52 18.16 3.29
C PHE A 143 -19.59 17.05 3.33
N GLU A 144 -19.83 16.44 4.51
CA GLU A 144 -20.72 15.29 4.63
C GLU A 144 -21.86 15.55 5.63
N ASP A 145 -23.07 15.14 5.27
CA ASP A 145 -24.20 15.08 6.20
C ASP A 145 -24.15 13.77 6.99
N ILE A 146 -23.63 13.83 8.21
CA ILE A 146 -23.43 12.65 9.07
C ILE A 146 -24.78 12.20 9.61
N ALA A 147 -25.40 11.21 8.97
CA ALA A 147 -26.65 10.60 9.42
C ALA A 147 -26.37 9.43 10.37
N TRP A 148 -26.83 9.54 11.62
CA TRP A 148 -26.64 8.50 12.64
C TRP A 148 -27.16 7.13 12.21
N ASN A 149 -28.32 7.07 11.56
CA ASN A 149 -28.90 5.83 11.05
C ASN A 149 -28.02 5.14 10.00
N ALA A 150 -27.33 5.90 9.14
CA ALA A 150 -26.41 5.36 8.15
C ALA A 150 -25.17 4.75 8.82
N LEU A 151 -24.63 5.39 9.86
CA LEU A 151 -23.52 4.85 10.65
C LEU A 151 -23.89 3.54 11.34
N VAL A 152 -25.10 3.44 11.91
CA VAL A 152 -25.57 2.21 12.56
C VAL A 152 -25.71 1.07 11.54
N GLN A 153 -26.24 1.36 10.34
CA GLN A 153 -26.34 0.36 9.26
C GLN A 153 -24.97 -0.09 8.74
N ALA A 154 -23.99 0.82 8.71
CA ALA A 154 -22.63 0.55 8.27
C ALA A 154 -21.71 0.05 9.40
N THR A 155 -22.23 -0.30 10.58
CA THR A 155 -21.40 -0.71 11.75
C THR A 155 -20.41 -1.82 11.42
N TRP A 156 -20.83 -2.89 10.74
CA TRP A 156 -19.95 -4.01 10.40
C TRP A 156 -18.83 -3.63 9.42
N PRO A 157 -19.07 -2.96 8.28
CA PRO A 157 -18.01 -2.42 7.43
C PRO A 157 -17.06 -1.48 8.18
N ILE A 158 -17.58 -0.59 9.05
CA ILE A 158 -16.75 0.34 9.84
C ILE A 158 -15.86 -0.41 10.81
N LEU A 159 -16.38 -1.39 11.56
CA LEU A 159 -15.57 -2.19 12.48
C LEU A 159 -14.53 -3.04 11.75
N TYR A 160 -14.89 -3.66 10.64
CA TYR A 160 -13.95 -4.41 9.81
C TYR A 160 -12.83 -3.49 9.26
N GLY A 161 -13.19 -2.38 8.63
CA GLY A 161 -12.23 -1.43 8.08
C GLY A 161 -11.36 -0.78 9.15
N GLY A 162 -11.94 -0.38 10.29
CA GLY A 162 -11.22 0.27 11.37
C GLY A 162 -10.31 -0.67 12.16
N ILE A 163 -10.78 -1.86 12.53
CA ILE A 163 -10.03 -2.78 13.39
C ILE A 163 -9.11 -3.68 12.56
N LEU A 164 -9.65 -4.42 11.58
CA LEU A 164 -8.87 -5.42 10.86
C LEU A 164 -8.02 -4.78 9.75
N SER A 165 -8.61 -3.98 8.88
CA SER A 165 -7.90 -3.38 7.77
C SER A 165 -6.95 -2.27 8.25
N SER A 166 -7.44 -1.26 8.96
CA SER A 166 -6.59 -0.17 9.43
C SER A 166 -5.76 -0.57 10.66
N GLY A 167 -6.39 -1.01 11.75
CA GLY A 167 -5.72 -1.28 13.02
C GLY A 167 -4.67 -2.40 12.93
N VAL A 168 -5.05 -3.55 12.38
CA VAL A 168 -4.17 -4.73 12.35
C VAL A 168 -3.28 -4.70 11.11
N ALA A 169 -3.83 -4.62 9.90
CA ALA A 169 -3.05 -4.80 8.68
C ALA A 169 -2.00 -3.68 8.48
N PHE A 170 -2.36 -2.41 8.62
CA PHE A 170 -1.37 -1.33 8.51
C PHE A 170 -0.35 -1.32 9.65
N THR A 171 -0.70 -1.78 10.86
CA THR A 171 0.29 -1.95 11.93
C THR A 171 1.31 -3.01 11.56
N PHE A 172 0.88 -4.15 11.02
CA PHE A 172 1.78 -5.17 10.50
C PHE A 172 2.60 -4.68 9.32
N GLN A 173 2.04 -3.86 8.44
CA GLN A 173 2.78 -3.20 7.37
C GLN A 173 3.95 -2.39 7.94
N VAL A 174 3.71 -1.51 8.93
CA VAL A 174 4.76 -0.70 9.56
C VAL A 174 5.83 -1.58 10.22
N MET A 175 5.42 -2.67 10.87
CA MET A 175 6.35 -3.63 11.50
C MET A 175 7.20 -4.36 10.45
N ALA A 176 6.61 -4.83 9.35
CA ALA A 176 7.29 -5.53 8.28
C ALA A 176 8.27 -4.61 7.52
N GLN A 177 7.88 -3.38 7.25
CA GLN A 177 8.71 -2.41 6.55
C GLN A 177 9.95 -1.97 7.34
N ARG A 178 10.01 -2.25 8.66
CA ARG A 178 11.18 -1.95 9.47
C ARG A 178 12.47 -2.60 8.98
N ASN A 179 12.37 -3.80 8.45
CA ASN A 179 13.51 -4.61 8.02
C ASN A 179 13.49 -4.89 6.50
N THR A 180 12.55 -4.27 5.77
CA THR A 180 12.34 -4.50 4.34
C THR A 180 12.58 -3.22 3.56
N HIS A 181 13.30 -3.33 2.44
CA HIS A 181 13.48 -2.20 1.54
C HIS A 181 12.11 -1.78 0.95
N PRO A 182 11.78 -0.47 0.87
CA PRO A 182 10.46 0.00 0.43
C PRO A 182 10.00 -0.56 -0.92
N ALA A 183 10.92 -0.68 -1.90
CA ALA A 183 10.59 -1.24 -3.20
C ALA A 183 10.22 -2.74 -3.14
N HIS A 184 10.85 -3.53 -2.27
CA HIS A 184 10.42 -4.91 -2.04
C HIS A 184 9.09 -4.96 -1.30
N ALA A 185 8.90 -4.08 -0.31
CA ALA A 185 7.65 -4.00 0.43
C ALA A 185 6.47 -3.69 -0.51
N SER A 186 6.62 -2.75 -1.45
CA SER A 186 5.55 -2.40 -2.40
C SER A 186 5.15 -3.57 -3.30
N ILE A 187 6.12 -4.40 -3.76
CA ILE A 187 5.84 -5.60 -4.56
C ILE A 187 5.10 -6.66 -3.72
N ILE A 188 5.49 -6.86 -2.46
CA ILE A 188 4.79 -7.79 -1.57
C ILE A 188 3.37 -7.31 -1.28
N MET A 189 3.20 -6.03 -1.02
CA MET A 189 1.90 -5.44 -0.73
C MET A 189 0.95 -5.53 -1.93
N SER A 190 1.44 -5.42 -3.18
CA SER A 190 0.60 -5.58 -4.37
C SER A 190 -0.08 -6.96 -4.47
N LEU A 191 0.41 -7.98 -3.72
CA LEU A 191 -0.25 -9.28 -3.63
C LEU A 191 -1.63 -9.22 -2.94
N GLU A 192 -1.98 -8.10 -2.32
CA GLU A 192 -3.34 -7.88 -1.79
C GLU A 192 -4.39 -8.12 -2.88
N ALA A 193 -4.11 -7.74 -4.13
CA ALA A 193 -5.00 -8.00 -5.27
C ALA A 193 -5.15 -9.50 -5.57
N VAL A 194 -4.10 -10.30 -5.38
CA VAL A 194 -4.17 -11.76 -5.53
C VAL A 194 -5.03 -12.37 -4.43
N PHE A 195 -4.84 -11.94 -3.17
CA PHE A 195 -5.65 -12.41 -2.06
C PHE A 195 -7.10 -11.96 -2.16
N ALA A 196 -7.36 -10.74 -2.65
CA ALA A 196 -8.70 -10.25 -2.93
C ALA A 196 -9.40 -11.11 -3.99
N ALA A 197 -8.70 -11.47 -5.07
CA ALA A 197 -9.25 -12.34 -6.12
C ALA A 197 -9.54 -13.77 -5.60
N ILE A 198 -8.67 -14.32 -4.76
CA ILE A 198 -8.91 -15.62 -4.11
C ILE A 198 -10.10 -15.52 -3.15
N GLY A 199 -10.20 -14.46 -2.37
CA GLY A 199 -11.33 -14.20 -1.46
C GLY A 199 -12.65 -14.07 -2.21
N GLY A 200 -12.68 -13.33 -3.32
CA GLY A 200 -13.84 -13.22 -4.22
C GLY A 200 -14.30 -14.58 -4.77
N TRP A 201 -13.34 -15.39 -5.22
CA TRP A 201 -13.62 -16.74 -5.69
C TRP A 201 -14.18 -17.65 -4.60
N LEU A 202 -13.57 -17.65 -3.40
CA LEU A 202 -13.96 -18.57 -2.32
C LEU A 202 -15.24 -18.14 -1.60
N LEU A 203 -15.44 -16.82 -1.37
CA LEU A 203 -16.49 -16.30 -0.50
C LEU A 203 -17.69 -15.76 -1.29
N LEU A 204 -17.45 -15.21 -2.49
CA LEU A 204 -18.49 -14.58 -3.31
C LEU A 204 -18.85 -15.41 -4.55
N ASN A 205 -18.26 -16.62 -4.72
CA ASN A 205 -18.43 -17.48 -5.88
C ASN A 205 -18.10 -16.77 -7.22
N GLU A 206 -17.19 -15.81 -7.21
CA GLU A 206 -16.72 -15.15 -8.41
C GLU A 206 -15.90 -16.12 -9.28
N ILE A 207 -16.04 -16.03 -10.59
CA ILE A 207 -15.29 -16.89 -11.52
C ILE A 207 -13.94 -16.24 -11.83
N LEU A 208 -12.85 -16.85 -11.37
CA LEU A 208 -11.50 -16.48 -11.79
C LEU A 208 -11.29 -16.91 -13.25
N SER A 209 -11.23 -15.92 -14.13
CA SER A 209 -10.92 -16.16 -15.55
C SER A 209 -9.48 -16.67 -15.71
N MET A 210 -9.19 -17.37 -16.83
CA MET A 210 -7.81 -17.79 -17.17
C MET A 210 -6.84 -16.60 -17.19
N ARG A 211 -7.32 -15.44 -17.66
CA ARG A 211 -6.58 -14.18 -17.64
C ARG A 211 -6.25 -13.73 -16.20
N GLY A 212 -7.21 -13.80 -15.28
CA GLY A 212 -6.98 -13.48 -13.86
C GLY A 212 -5.97 -14.42 -13.20
N LEU A 213 -6.05 -15.74 -13.49
CA LEU A 213 -5.06 -16.72 -13.00
C LEU A 213 -3.64 -16.43 -13.51
N MET A 214 -3.50 -16.07 -14.79
CA MET A 214 -2.20 -15.64 -15.35
C MET A 214 -1.69 -14.36 -14.63
N GLY A 215 -2.59 -13.41 -14.36
CA GLY A 215 -2.28 -12.20 -13.59
C GLY A 215 -1.74 -12.51 -12.20
N CYS A 216 -2.42 -13.37 -11.45
CA CYS A 216 -1.96 -13.84 -10.14
C CYS A 216 -0.59 -14.52 -10.22
N GLY A 217 -0.39 -15.38 -11.21
CA GLY A 217 0.89 -16.06 -11.44
C GLY A 217 2.05 -15.10 -11.73
N LEU A 218 1.82 -14.07 -12.57
CA LEU A 218 2.82 -13.03 -12.86
C LEU A 218 3.17 -12.21 -11.62
N MET A 219 2.18 -11.84 -10.79
CA MET A 219 2.42 -11.09 -9.55
C MET A 219 3.24 -11.92 -8.56
N LEU A 220 2.86 -13.18 -8.34
CA LEU A 220 3.61 -14.09 -7.47
C LEU A 220 5.03 -14.32 -8.00
N GLY A 221 5.19 -14.55 -9.30
CA GLY A 221 6.50 -14.71 -9.95
C GLY A 221 7.36 -13.46 -9.82
N GLY A 222 6.78 -12.27 -10.01
CA GLY A 222 7.46 -10.98 -9.82
C GLY A 222 7.94 -10.78 -8.39
N MET A 223 7.10 -11.11 -7.39
CA MET A 223 7.47 -11.06 -5.99
C MET A 223 8.65 -12.01 -5.70
N LEU A 224 8.54 -13.27 -6.08
CA LEU A 224 9.58 -14.27 -5.83
C LEU A 224 10.91 -13.86 -6.47
N LEU A 225 10.88 -13.39 -7.72
CA LEU A 225 12.07 -12.93 -8.43
C LEU A 225 12.74 -11.75 -7.70
N SER A 226 11.95 -10.76 -7.28
CA SER A 226 12.45 -9.62 -6.51
C SER A 226 13.14 -10.03 -5.21
N GLN A 227 12.55 -10.98 -4.48
CA GLN A 227 13.09 -11.47 -3.21
C GLN A 227 14.35 -12.30 -3.39
N LEU A 228 14.36 -13.26 -4.30
CA LEU A 228 15.51 -14.15 -4.54
C LEU A 228 16.73 -13.39 -5.05
N TRP A 229 16.50 -12.39 -5.92
CA TRP A 229 17.61 -11.55 -6.41
C TRP A 229 18.23 -10.70 -5.30
N GLY A 230 17.38 -10.19 -4.38
CA GLY A 230 17.86 -9.44 -3.21
C GLY A 230 18.70 -10.27 -2.26
N ILE A 231 18.39 -11.54 -2.06
CA ILE A 231 19.18 -12.48 -1.24
C ILE A 231 20.53 -12.74 -1.90
N LYS A 232 20.55 -13.05 -3.19
CA LYS A 232 21.77 -13.36 -3.95
C LYS A 232 22.77 -12.19 -3.92
N SER A 233 22.32 -10.96 -4.08
CA SER A 233 23.20 -9.79 -4.06
C SER A 233 23.83 -9.54 -2.69
N ARG A 234 23.15 -9.85 -1.59
CA ARG A 234 23.69 -9.75 -0.22
C ARG A 234 24.76 -10.82 0.05
N THR A 235 24.54 -12.05 -0.40
CA THR A 235 25.49 -13.15 -0.22
C THR A 235 26.77 -12.90 -0.99
N THR A 236 26.70 -12.35 -2.20
CA THR A 236 27.89 -12.03 -3.00
C THR A 236 28.72 -10.91 -2.36
N ALA A 237 28.07 -9.89 -1.78
CA ALA A 237 28.77 -8.82 -1.08
C ALA A 237 29.49 -9.30 0.20
N SER A 238 28.92 -10.26 0.94
CA SER A 238 29.53 -10.81 2.17
C SER A 238 30.68 -11.79 1.92
N ILE A 239 30.91 -12.24 0.69
CA ILE A 239 32.03 -13.15 0.31
C ILE A 239 33.23 -12.36 -0.24
N SER A 240 33.01 -11.08 -0.61
CA SER A 240 34.04 -10.19 -1.18
C SER A 240 34.74 -9.30 -0.15
N ASP A 241 34.28 -9.30 1.10
CA ASP A 241 34.90 -8.66 2.28
C ASP A 241 35.62 -9.74 3.15
#